data_650f950542e583f86bf6cbefae631b07
#
_entry.id   650f950542e583f86bf6cbefae631b07
#
_cell.length_a   1.000
_cell.length_b   1.000
_cell.length_c   1.000
_cell.angle_alpha   90.00
_cell.angle_beta   90.00
_cell.angle_gamma   90.00
#
_symmetry.space_group_name_H-M   'P 1'
#
loop_
_entity.id
_entity.type
_entity.pdbx_description
1 polymer ?
#
loop_
_entity_poly.entity_id
_entity_poly.type
_entity_poly.pdbx_seq_one_letter_code
_entity_poly.pdbx_strand_id
1 'polypeptide(L)' 'MSKKSKVYAVARGAEGAKIYDTWSQCELNVKGYKGARYKSFPNKKEASEWIQLILATE' A
#
# COMPACT_ATOMS: atom_id res chain seq x y z
N MET A 1 7.81 14.50 18.21
CA MET A 1 7.49 14.12 18.06
C MET A 1 7.25 13.40 17.37
N SER A 2 7.35 13.03 17.15
CA SER A 2 7.28 12.26 16.40
C SER A 2 6.26 11.56 16.21
N LYS A 3 5.65 11.51 15.62
CA LYS A 3 4.68 10.91 15.48
C LYS A 3 4.98 9.83 14.68
N LYS A 4 4.59 8.84 14.88
CA LYS A 4 4.73 7.79 14.21
C LYS A 4 3.85 7.78 13.16
N SER A 5 4.10 7.76 12.01
CA SER A 5 3.14 7.67 10.98
C SER A 5 3.31 6.35 10.32
N LYS A 6 2.25 5.81 9.74
CA LYS A 6 2.38 4.57 9.04
C LYS A 6 2.26 4.87 7.57
N VAL A 7 2.62 3.88 6.75
CA VAL A 7 2.48 4.01 5.30
C VAL A 7 1.49 2.94 4.86
N TYR A 8 0.91 3.16 3.70
CA TYR A 8 -0.08 2.24 3.16
C TYR A 8 0.46 1.68 1.85
N ALA A 9 0.65 0.37 1.81
CA ALA A 9 1.19 -0.28 0.63
C ALA A 9 0.07 -0.82 -0.22
N VAL A 10 0.14 -0.57 -1.51
CA VAL A 10 -0.83 -1.10 -2.45
C VAL A 10 -0.07 -1.98 -3.43
N ALA A 11 -0.39 -3.25 -3.45
CA ALA A 11 0.22 -4.17 -4.40
C ALA A 11 -0.60 -4.22 -5.68
N ARG A 12 -1.91 -4.09 -5.56
CA ARG A 12 -2.77 -4.06 -6.73
C ARG A 12 -3.79 -2.97 -6.57
N GLY A 13 -3.91 -2.12 -7.53
CA GLY A 13 -4.87 -1.04 -7.53
C GLY A 13 -4.96 -0.42 -8.90
N ALA A 14 -5.80 0.59 -9.04
CA ALA A 14 -6.00 1.24 -10.33
C ALA A 14 -4.72 1.82 -10.89
N GLU A 15 -3.83 2.28 -10.01
CA GLU A 15 -2.57 2.85 -10.44
C GLU A 15 -1.40 1.88 -10.30
N GLY A 16 -1.69 0.66 -9.92
CA GLY A 16 -0.63 -0.33 -9.75
C GLY A 16 -0.03 -0.28 -8.37
N ALA A 17 1.15 -0.90 -8.22
CA ALA A 17 1.79 -0.98 -6.92
C ALA A 17 2.38 0.37 -6.51
N LYS A 18 2.03 0.81 -5.31
CA LYS A 18 2.52 2.08 -4.80
C LYS A 18 2.49 2.10 -3.29
N ILE A 19 3.24 3.01 -2.72
CA ILE A 19 3.24 3.21 -1.27
C ILE A 19 2.80 4.64 -1.02
N TYR A 20 1.83 4.80 -0.12
CA TYR A 20 1.28 6.12 0.19
C TYR A 20 1.50 6.46 1.65
N ASP A 21 1.62 7.75 1.94
CA ASP A 21 1.82 8.21 3.30
C ASP A 21 0.50 8.39 4.03
N THR A 22 -0.60 8.59 3.30
CA THR A 22 -1.89 8.81 3.93
C THR A 22 -2.93 7.87 3.36
N TRP A 23 -3.94 7.59 4.17
CA TRP A 23 -5.02 6.72 3.73
C TRP A 23 -5.82 7.36 2.60
N SER A 24 -5.98 8.68 2.65
CA SER A 24 -6.73 9.36 1.61
C SER A 24 -6.18 9.06 0.23
N GLN A 25 -4.86 9.09 0.10
CA GLN A 25 -4.26 8.83 -1.19
C GLN A 25 -4.33 7.36 -1.54
N CYS A 26 -4.15 6.49 -0.55
CA CYS A 26 -4.24 5.07 -0.78
C CYS A 26 -5.63 4.70 -1.24
N GLU A 27 -6.63 5.29 -0.62
CA GLU A 27 -8.01 4.98 -0.95
C GLU A 27 -8.33 5.30 -2.41
N LEU A 28 -7.77 6.38 -2.93
CA LEU A 28 -8.03 6.75 -4.30
C LEU A 28 -7.54 5.69 -5.28
N ASN A 29 -6.51 4.96 -4.90
CA ASN A 29 -5.97 3.92 -5.77
C ASN A 29 -6.77 2.63 -5.68
N VAL A 30 -7.33 2.32 -4.52
CA VAL A 30 -8.01 1.05 -4.34
C VAL A 30 -9.53 1.14 -4.38
N LYS A 31 -10.07 2.33 -4.23
CA LYS A 31 -11.50 2.49 -4.19
C LYS A 31 -12.14 2.05 -5.49
N GLY A 32 -13.08 1.16 -5.42
CA GLY A 32 -13.77 0.67 -6.60
C GLY A 32 -12.97 -0.27 -7.47
N TYR A 33 -11.74 -0.61 -7.05
CA TYR A 33 -10.91 -1.48 -7.85
C TYR A 33 -11.10 -2.91 -7.37
N LYS A 34 -11.64 -3.76 -8.25
CA LYS A 34 -11.86 -5.10 -7.89
C LYS A 34 -10.59 -5.84 -7.68
N GLY A 35 -10.43 -6.56 -6.60
CA GLY A 35 -9.23 -7.31 -6.31
C GLY A 35 -8.08 -6.49 -5.76
N ALA A 36 -8.37 -5.30 -5.25
CA ALA A 36 -7.32 -4.48 -4.69
C ALA A 36 -6.62 -5.19 -3.53
N ARG A 37 -5.29 -5.02 -3.45
CA ARG A 37 -4.52 -5.59 -2.37
C ARG A 37 -3.75 -4.46 -1.71
N TYR A 38 -4.03 -4.20 -0.45
CA TYR A 38 -3.36 -3.13 0.27
C TYR A 38 -3.26 -3.45 1.75
N LYS A 39 -2.32 -2.81 2.41
CA LYS A 39 -2.11 -3.07 3.82
C LYS A 39 -1.27 -1.93 4.39
N SER A 40 -1.44 -1.64 5.68
CA SER A 40 -0.66 -0.59 6.33
C SER A 40 0.56 -1.19 7.02
N PHE A 41 1.63 -0.41 7.08
CA PHE A 41 2.89 -0.84 7.68
C PHE A 41 3.50 0.32 8.44
N PRO A 42 4.35 0.02 9.41
CA PRO A 42 5.00 1.07 10.19
C PRO A 42 6.09 1.80 9.42
N ASN A 43 6.61 1.22 8.34
CA ASN A 43 7.63 1.89 7.56
C ASN A 43 7.61 1.40 6.13
N LYS A 44 8.32 2.11 5.26
CA LYS A 44 8.32 1.79 3.85
C LYS A 44 9.03 0.50 3.52
N LYS A 45 10.01 0.14 4.32
CA LYS A 45 10.75 -1.05 4.04
C LYS A 45 9.86 -2.28 4.08
N GLU A 46 9.07 -2.39 5.15
CA GLU A 46 8.17 -3.52 5.26
C GLU A 46 7.09 -3.46 4.20
N ALA A 47 6.62 -2.26 3.90
CA ALA A 47 5.60 -2.10 2.87
C ALA A 47 6.11 -2.58 1.52
N SER A 48 7.34 -2.22 1.19
CA SER A 48 7.92 -2.62 -0.07
C SER A 48 8.10 -4.13 -0.16
N GLU A 49 8.55 -4.74 0.93
CA GLU A 49 8.73 -6.18 0.93
C GLU A 49 7.41 -6.91 0.75
N TRP A 50 6.38 -6.39 1.38
CA TRP A 50 5.07 -7.01 1.24
C TRP A 50 4.55 -6.90 -0.19
N ILE A 51 4.75 -5.76 -0.82
CA ILE A 51 4.31 -5.58 -2.20
C ILE A 51 5.02 -6.58 -3.10
N GLN A 52 6.32 -6.75 -2.91
CA GLN A 52 7.06 -7.69 -3.73
C GLN A 52 6.57 -9.11 -3.51
N LEU A 53 6.24 -9.45 -2.28
CA LEU A 53 5.74 -10.77 -1.98
C LEU A 53 4.42 -11.01 -2.68
N ILE A 54 3.51 -10.05 -2.64
CA ILE A 54 2.22 -10.21 -3.28
C ILE A 54 2.37 -10.34 -4.78
N LEU A 55 3.19 -9.49 -5.38
CA LEU A 55 3.37 -9.54 -6.83
C LEU A 55 4.03 -10.83 -7.27
N ALA A 56 4.86 -11.39 -6.42
CA ALA A 56 5.52 -12.64 -6.76
C ALA A 56 4.58 -13.85 -6.67
N THR A 57 3.57 -13.75 -5.81
CA THR A 57 2.67 -14.88 -5.61
C THR A 57 1.37 -14.75 -6.38
N GLU A 58 1.12 -13.61 -6.94
CA GLU A 58 -0.06 -13.40 -7.76
C GLU A 58 0.32 -13.08 -9.18
#